data_1ee0c262964864065c4af6ebd684cf34
#
_entry.id   1ee0c262964864065c4af6ebd684cf34
#
_cell.length_a   1.000
_cell.length_b   1.000
_cell.length_c   1.000
_cell.angle_alpha   90.00
_cell.angle_beta   90.00
_cell.angle_gamma   90.00
#
_symmetry.space_group_name_H-M   'P 1'
#
loop_
_entity.id
_entity.type
_entity.pdbx_description
1 polymer ?
#
loop_
_entity_poly.entity_id
_entity_poly.type
_entity_poly.pdbx_seq_one_letter_code
_entity_poly.pdbx_strand_id
1 'polypeptide(L)'
;MTLFVCSILAALSVSFLCSLMEAALLSITPSKIAVLLERTPAIGHLCQKFKDDIEKPIAVILILNTSAHTFGAAIAGAQFDKIFGSSNIWLFSLVFTVIMVQFTEILPKTLGVRFNGFLLRLGAPFLKFFIWLLAPLITLVHLLNRPFAVNETKEEITESVLTEIGALAAIARRKKQISSTQEQILRNTPFLKERTIESLMQPLSRVSVIPENYSRGEVLEKIRGNLHSRYPVCRAGDRHAIIGCLMAKDL
;
A
#
# COMPACT_ATOMS: atom_id res chain seq x y z
N MET A 1 -23.74 21.99 36.49
CA MET A 1 -24.38 21.46 35.25
C MET A 1 -23.64 21.88 33.99
N THR A 2 -23.40 23.15 33.73
CA THR A 2 -22.71 23.62 32.49
C THR A 2 -21.33 22.98 32.31
N LEU A 3 -20.48 23.00 33.34
CA LEU A 3 -19.14 22.45 33.29
C LEU A 3 -19.15 20.90 33.05
N PHE A 4 -20.11 20.20 33.63
CA PHE A 4 -20.33 18.77 33.39
C PHE A 4 -20.65 18.48 31.93
N VAL A 5 -21.62 19.17 31.36
CA VAL A 5 -22.00 19.00 29.94
C VAL A 5 -20.88 19.41 29.01
N CYS A 6 -20.22 20.56 29.28
CA CYS A 6 -19.10 21.02 28.46
C CYS A 6 -17.92 20.05 28.45
N SER A 7 -17.58 19.44 29.61
CA SER A 7 -16.47 18.46 29.68
C SER A 7 -16.77 17.19 28.88
N ILE A 8 -18.00 16.69 28.96
CA ILE A 8 -18.43 15.52 28.16
C ILE A 8 -18.39 15.84 26.66
N LEU A 9 -18.98 16.97 26.25
CA LEU A 9 -18.98 17.36 24.84
C LEU A 9 -17.59 17.60 24.30
N ALA A 10 -16.70 18.23 25.05
CA ALA A 10 -15.31 18.44 24.66
C ALA A 10 -14.58 17.09 24.47
N ALA A 11 -14.69 16.18 25.46
CA ALA A 11 -14.08 14.85 25.39
C ALA A 11 -14.59 14.06 24.16
N LEU A 12 -15.90 14.01 23.98
CA LEU A 12 -16.55 13.33 22.85
C LEU A 12 -16.08 13.92 21.52
N SER A 13 -16.03 15.25 21.39
CA SER A 13 -15.66 15.94 20.15
C SER A 13 -14.21 15.70 19.77
N VAL A 14 -13.28 15.86 20.72
CA VAL A 14 -11.84 15.64 20.47
C VAL A 14 -11.59 14.17 20.11
N SER A 15 -12.14 13.25 20.89
CA SER A 15 -11.98 11.82 20.63
C SER A 15 -12.62 11.39 19.30
N PHE A 16 -13.81 11.90 18.98
CA PHE A 16 -14.46 11.67 17.68
C PHE A 16 -13.56 12.09 16.52
N LEU A 17 -12.99 13.30 16.57
CA LEU A 17 -12.10 13.81 15.52
C LEU A 17 -10.81 12.99 15.42
N CYS A 18 -10.22 12.60 16.54
CA CYS A 18 -9.03 11.75 16.56
C CYS A 18 -9.30 10.40 15.88
N SER A 19 -10.36 9.70 16.27
CA SER A 19 -10.73 8.39 15.70
C SER A 19 -11.13 8.50 14.22
N LEU A 20 -11.77 9.58 13.83
CA LEU A 20 -12.11 9.89 12.45
C LEU A 20 -10.85 10.04 11.58
N MET A 21 -9.86 10.80 12.06
CA MET A 21 -8.59 11.02 11.38
C MET A 21 -7.72 9.76 11.32
N GLU A 22 -7.70 8.98 12.40
CA GLU A 22 -7.02 7.69 12.44
C GLU A 22 -7.51 6.76 11.33
N ALA A 23 -8.83 6.53 11.30
CA ALA A 23 -9.43 5.65 10.29
C ALA A 23 -9.27 6.19 8.86
N ALA A 24 -9.34 7.51 8.67
CA ALA A 24 -9.11 8.13 7.37
C ALA A 24 -7.67 7.94 6.90
N LEU A 25 -6.69 8.13 7.78
CA LEU A 25 -5.26 7.99 7.47
C LEU A 25 -4.88 6.53 7.17
N LEU A 26 -5.37 5.58 7.96
CA LEU A 26 -5.10 4.16 7.77
C LEU A 26 -5.72 3.62 6.48
N SER A 27 -6.93 4.07 6.13
CA SER A 27 -7.70 3.55 5.01
C SER A 27 -7.44 4.21 3.66
N ILE A 28 -6.72 5.36 3.61
CA ILE A 28 -6.45 6.02 2.34
C ILE A 28 -5.49 5.20 1.48
N THR A 29 -5.85 5.02 0.21
CA THR A 29 -5.04 4.26 -0.76
C THR A 29 -4.04 5.16 -1.49
N PRO A 30 -2.91 4.61 -1.98
CA PRO A 30 -1.94 5.36 -2.79
C PRO A 30 -2.57 6.05 -4.01
N SER A 31 -3.55 5.41 -4.65
CA SER A 31 -4.28 5.98 -5.78
C SER A 31 -5.07 7.24 -5.41
N LYS A 32 -5.68 7.28 -4.22
CA LYS A 32 -6.37 8.49 -3.74
C LYS A 32 -5.39 9.59 -3.36
N ILE A 33 -4.21 9.26 -2.83
CA ILE A 33 -3.15 10.24 -2.58
C ILE A 33 -2.66 10.85 -3.89
N ALA A 34 -2.49 10.06 -4.96
CA ALA A 34 -2.13 10.55 -6.28
C ALA A 34 -3.15 11.57 -6.80
N VAL A 35 -4.45 11.30 -6.66
CA VAL A 35 -5.51 12.26 -7.01
C VAL A 35 -5.46 13.53 -6.15
N LEU A 36 -5.10 13.42 -4.86
CA LEU A 36 -4.91 14.60 -4.00
C LEU A 36 -3.68 15.41 -4.42
N LEU A 37 -2.60 14.78 -4.88
CA LEU A 37 -1.42 15.45 -5.41
C LEU A 37 -1.76 16.29 -6.65
N GLU A 38 -2.60 15.79 -7.53
CA GLU A 38 -3.04 16.54 -8.72
C GLU A 38 -3.99 17.69 -8.38
N ARG A 39 -4.98 17.47 -7.50
CA ARG A 39 -6.03 18.47 -7.19
C ARG A 39 -5.61 19.51 -6.13
N THR A 40 -4.85 19.08 -5.14
CA THR A 40 -4.41 19.87 -3.98
C THR A 40 -3.00 19.49 -3.59
N PRO A 41 -1.95 19.91 -4.35
CA PRO A 41 -0.58 19.44 -4.19
C PRO A 41 -0.04 19.54 -2.76
N ALA A 42 -0.29 20.66 -2.08
CA ALA A 42 0.17 20.88 -0.71
C ALA A 42 -0.36 19.82 0.28
N ILE A 43 -1.63 19.44 0.15
CA ILE A 43 -2.26 18.42 0.99
C ILE A 43 -1.85 17.02 0.55
N GLY A 44 -1.76 16.78 -0.76
CA GLY A 44 -1.29 15.52 -1.31
C GLY A 44 0.11 15.15 -0.83
N HIS A 45 1.06 16.09 -0.89
CA HIS A 45 2.42 15.89 -0.33
C HIS A 45 2.41 15.66 1.17
N LEU A 46 1.52 16.33 1.91
CA LEU A 46 1.40 16.13 3.35
C LEU A 46 0.86 14.73 3.67
N CYS A 47 -0.18 14.28 2.95
CA CYS A 47 -0.72 12.93 3.09
C CYS A 47 0.29 11.86 2.71
N GLN A 48 1.08 12.09 1.66
CA GLN A 48 2.17 11.19 1.27
C GLN A 48 3.21 11.09 2.38
N LYS A 49 3.68 12.22 2.91
CA LYS A 49 4.62 12.25 4.04
C LYS A 49 4.09 11.51 5.28
N PHE A 50 2.79 11.60 5.56
CA PHE A 50 2.16 10.86 6.64
C PHE A 50 2.12 9.35 6.38
N LYS A 51 2.03 8.93 5.12
CA LYS A 51 2.08 7.50 4.76
C LYS A 51 3.50 6.95 4.77
N ASP A 52 4.47 7.75 4.36
CA ASP A 52 5.90 7.35 4.37
C ASP A 52 6.43 7.18 5.81
N ASP A 53 5.90 7.95 6.77
CA ASP A 53 6.23 7.86 8.20
C ASP A 53 4.92 7.88 9.00
N ILE A 54 4.21 6.76 8.94
CA ILE A 54 2.86 6.64 9.52
C ILE A 54 2.86 6.59 11.05
N GLU A 55 3.98 6.22 11.67
CA GLU A 55 4.10 6.11 13.12
C GLU A 55 3.88 7.45 13.81
N LYS A 56 4.45 8.53 13.28
CA LYS A 56 4.33 9.87 13.87
C LYS A 56 2.88 10.38 13.96
N PRO A 57 2.11 10.42 12.86
CA PRO A 57 0.72 10.87 12.95
C PRO A 57 -0.16 9.95 13.79
N ILE A 58 0.07 8.63 13.77
CA ILE A 58 -0.67 7.69 14.62
C ILE A 58 -0.35 7.93 16.10
N ALA A 59 0.93 8.11 16.47
CA ALA A 59 1.30 8.40 17.85
C ALA A 59 0.61 9.66 18.38
N VAL A 60 0.56 10.73 17.57
CA VAL A 60 -0.15 11.96 17.94
C VAL A 60 -1.64 11.73 18.16
N ILE A 61 -2.27 11.07 17.22
CA ILE A 61 -3.71 10.77 17.31
C ILE A 61 -4.00 9.93 18.55
N LEU A 62 -3.19 8.92 18.81
CA LEU A 62 -3.32 8.06 20.00
C LEU A 62 -3.16 8.83 21.30
N ILE A 63 -2.14 9.69 21.40
CA ILE A 63 -1.91 10.53 22.58
C ILE A 63 -3.11 11.44 22.84
N LEU A 64 -3.59 12.14 21.80
CA LEU A 64 -4.73 13.04 21.92
C LEU A 64 -6.02 12.29 22.27
N ASN A 65 -6.28 11.16 21.63
CA ASN A 65 -7.45 10.34 21.87
C ASN A 65 -7.48 9.78 23.31
N THR A 66 -6.37 9.17 23.73
CA THR A 66 -6.24 8.63 25.09
C THR A 66 -6.36 9.73 26.14
N SER A 67 -5.73 10.88 25.90
CA SER A 67 -5.86 12.05 26.79
C SER A 67 -7.31 12.53 26.89
N ALA A 68 -8.01 12.65 25.76
CA ALA A 68 -9.42 13.07 25.75
C ALA A 68 -10.32 12.07 26.51
N HIS A 69 -10.10 10.76 26.35
CA HIS A 69 -10.84 9.73 27.07
C HIS A 69 -10.55 9.80 28.58
N THR A 70 -9.28 9.82 28.97
CA THR A 70 -8.86 9.77 30.37
C THR A 70 -9.28 11.03 31.14
N PHE A 71 -8.92 12.21 30.63
CA PHE A 71 -9.32 13.47 31.28
C PHE A 71 -10.84 13.70 31.22
N GLY A 72 -11.46 13.36 30.08
CA GLY A 72 -12.89 13.48 29.91
C GLY A 72 -13.67 12.63 30.90
N ALA A 73 -13.31 11.36 31.05
CA ALA A 73 -13.95 10.45 31.98
C ALA A 73 -13.72 10.87 33.44
N ALA A 74 -12.48 11.27 33.80
CA ALA A 74 -12.15 11.71 35.16
C ALA A 74 -12.94 12.97 35.56
N ILE A 75 -13.00 13.99 34.68
CA ILE A 75 -13.73 15.23 34.96
C ILE A 75 -15.24 14.98 34.98
N ALA A 76 -15.76 14.20 34.03
CA ALA A 76 -17.20 13.88 33.97
C ALA A 76 -17.64 13.07 35.20
N GLY A 77 -16.86 12.07 35.62
CA GLY A 77 -17.13 11.28 36.82
C GLY A 77 -17.11 12.12 38.10
N ALA A 78 -16.09 12.97 38.29
CA ALA A 78 -16.02 13.87 39.42
C ALA A 78 -17.17 14.90 39.50
N GLN A 79 -17.61 15.42 38.34
CA GLN A 79 -18.75 16.33 38.28
C GLN A 79 -20.08 15.58 38.52
N PHE A 80 -20.22 14.35 38.02
CA PHE A 80 -21.39 13.51 38.27
C PHE A 80 -21.54 13.25 39.78
N ASP A 81 -20.47 12.85 40.45
CA ASP A 81 -20.46 12.59 41.90
C ASP A 81 -20.90 13.83 42.71
N LYS A 82 -20.40 15.00 42.37
CA LYS A 82 -20.78 16.28 43.00
C LYS A 82 -22.24 16.67 42.81
N ILE A 83 -22.87 16.29 41.70
CA ILE A 83 -24.23 16.72 41.34
C ILE A 83 -25.27 15.70 41.79
N PHE A 84 -24.99 14.41 41.62
CA PHE A 84 -25.94 13.29 41.79
C PHE A 84 -25.57 12.36 42.94
N GLY A 85 -24.39 12.52 43.54
CA GLY A 85 -23.87 11.67 44.61
C GLY A 85 -23.28 10.35 44.07
N SER A 86 -22.56 9.65 44.93
CA SER A 86 -21.78 8.45 44.61
C SER A 86 -22.60 7.19 44.34
N SER A 87 -23.86 7.14 44.79
CA SER A 87 -24.70 5.91 44.74
C SER A 87 -24.86 5.34 43.34
N ASN A 88 -24.92 6.17 42.30
CA ASN A 88 -25.17 5.76 40.92
C ASN A 88 -23.96 5.94 39.97
N ILE A 89 -22.75 6.14 40.51
CA ILE A 89 -21.56 6.38 39.72
C ILE A 89 -21.21 5.20 38.81
N TRP A 90 -21.47 3.98 39.25
CA TRP A 90 -21.25 2.78 38.46
C TRP A 90 -22.17 2.74 37.20
N LEU A 91 -23.46 3.12 37.36
CA LEU A 91 -24.39 3.18 36.25
C LEU A 91 -24.03 4.30 35.28
N PHE A 92 -23.65 5.47 35.80
CA PHE A 92 -23.10 6.56 34.98
C PHE A 92 -21.90 6.09 34.15
N SER A 93 -20.92 5.42 34.81
CA SER A 93 -19.72 4.94 34.14
C SER A 93 -20.03 3.93 33.05
N LEU A 94 -20.97 3.03 33.26
CA LEU A 94 -21.41 2.06 32.27
C LEU A 94 -22.04 2.77 31.05
N VAL A 95 -23.02 3.64 31.29
CA VAL A 95 -23.72 4.39 30.21
C VAL A 95 -22.73 5.30 29.47
N PHE A 96 -21.86 5.99 30.20
CA PHE A 96 -20.84 6.85 29.62
C PHE A 96 -19.88 6.06 28.71
N THR A 97 -19.44 4.88 29.16
CA THR A 97 -18.57 3.99 28.35
C THR A 97 -19.27 3.57 27.05
N VAL A 98 -20.53 3.17 27.10
CA VAL A 98 -21.28 2.79 25.90
C VAL A 98 -21.40 3.95 24.92
N ILE A 99 -21.72 5.14 25.43
CA ILE A 99 -21.79 6.37 24.63
C ILE A 99 -20.41 6.69 24.03
N MET A 100 -19.34 6.63 24.83
CA MET A 100 -17.99 6.88 24.35
C MET A 100 -17.61 5.90 23.23
N VAL A 101 -17.73 4.60 23.42
CA VAL A 101 -17.39 3.60 22.40
C VAL A 101 -18.19 3.83 21.12
N GLN A 102 -19.52 4.04 21.24
CA GLN A 102 -20.37 4.20 20.06
C GLN A 102 -20.03 5.47 19.28
N PHE A 103 -19.87 6.61 19.95
CA PHE A 103 -19.75 7.91 19.30
C PHE A 103 -18.30 8.33 19.09
N THR A 104 -17.31 7.78 19.80
CA THR A 104 -15.91 8.17 19.62
C THR A 104 -15.05 7.11 18.96
N GLU A 105 -15.52 5.87 18.83
CA GLU A 105 -14.77 4.81 18.17
C GLU A 105 -15.51 4.20 16.97
N ILE A 106 -16.66 3.61 17.17
CA ILE A 106 -17.34 2.84 16.12
C ILE A 106 -17.80 3.75 14.99
N LEU A 107 -18.59 4.76 15.31
CA LEU A 107 -19.15 5.68 14.32
C LEU A 107 -18.08 6.47 13.55
N PRO A 108 -17.13 7.16 14.22
CA PRO A 108 -16.12 7.93 13.50
C PRO A 108 -15.17 7.06 12.67
N LYS A 109 -14.80 5.85 13.13
CA LYS A 109 -13.98 4.94 12.33
C LYS A 109 -14.69 4.50 11.05
N THR A 110 -15.99 4.22 11.13
CA THR A 110 -16.79 3.88 9.93
C THR A 110 -16.85 5.06 8.94
N LEU A 111 -17.09 6.27 9.45
CA LEU A 111 -17.11 7.48 8.62
C LEU A 111 -15.72 7.81 8.06
N GLY A 112 -14.67 7.63 8.86
CA GLY A 112 -13.27 7.85 8.46
C GLY A 112 -12.85 7.01 7.26
N VAL A 113 -13.19 5.72 7.27
CA VAL A 113 -12.93 4.82 6.15
C VAL A 113 -13.71 5.25 4.90
N ARG A 114 -14.97 5.62 5.05
CA ARG A 114 -15.85 5.97 3.93
C ARG A 114 -15.45 7.27 3.26
N PHE A 115 -15.12 8.30 4.03
CA PHE A 115 -14.86 9.66 3.55
C PHE A 115 -13.38 10.07 3.67
N ASN A 116 -12.45 9.13 3.67
CA ASN A 116 -11.03 9.33 3.97
C ASN A 116 -10.36 10.49 3.18
N GLY A 117 -10.58 10.59 1.87
CA GLY A 117 -9.97 11.65 1.06
C GLY A 117 -10.44 13.05 1.42
N PHE A 118 -11.74 13.22 1.71
CA PHE A 118 -12.30 14.51 2.16
C PHE A 118 -11.79 14.90 3.55
N LEU A 119 -11.81 13.94 4.48
CA LEU A 119 -11.40 14.17 5.86
C LEU A 119 -9.91 14.52 5.99
N LEU A 120 -9.05 13.81 5.25
CA LEU A 120 -7.62 14.15 5.22
C LEU A 120 -7.36 15.51 4.57
N ARG A 121 -8.15 15.89 3.55
CA ARG A 121 -8.03 17.22 2.97
C ARG A 121 -8.29 18.32 4.01
N LEU A 122 -9.24 18.12 4.90
CA LEU A 122 -9.58 19.07 5.95
C LEU A 122 -8.68 18.95 7.18
N GLY A 123 -8.38 17.73 7.62
CA GLY A 123 -7.72 17.45 8.89
C GLY A 123 -6.20 17.39 8.82
N ALA A 124 -5.58 17.15 7.64
CA ALA A 124 -4.13 17.05 7.53
C ALA A 124 -3.35 18.28 8.05
N PRO A 125 -3.78 19.54 7.84
CA PRO A 125 -3.10 20.68 8.41
C PRO A 125 -3.12 20.71 9.94
N PHE A 126 -4.24 20.32 10.55
CA PHE A 126 -4.36 20.21 12.01
C PHE A 126 -3.45 19.11 12.55
N LEU A 127 -3.41 17.97 11.89
CA LEU A 127 -2.53 16.87 12.28
C LEU A 127 -1.05 17.27 12.18
N LYS A 128 -0.66 18.01 11.15
CA LYS A 128 0.69 18.58 11.01
C LYS A 128 1.05 19.50 12.19
N PHE A 129 0.12 20.36 12.60
CA PHE A 129 0.30 21.24 13.74
C PHE A 129 0.53 20.45 15.04
N PHE A 130 -0.28 19.43 15.31
CA PHE A 130 -0.13 18.61 16.50
C PHE A 130 1.13 17.74 16.47
N ILE A 131 1.55 17.25 15.28
CA ILE A 131 2.86 16.55 15.14
C ILE A 131 4.00 17.49 15.54
N TRP A 132 3.96 18.75 15.12
CA TRP A 132 4.96 19.74 15.52
C TRP A 132 4.91 20.03 17.01
N LEU A 133 3.72 20.23 17.55
CA LEU A 133 3.52 20.55 18.98
C LEU A 133 3.97 19.40 19.91
N LEU A 134 3.67 18.16 19.53
CA LEU A 134 3.98 16.95 20.31
C LEU A 134 5.30 16.30 19.90
N ALA A 135 6.10 16.94 19.06
CA ALA A 135 7.38 16.41 18.58
C ALA A 135 8.30 15.91 19.72
N PRO A 136 8.48 16.64 20.84
CA PRO A 136 9.34 16.15 21.93
C PRO A 136 8.81 14.86 22.57
N LEU A 137 7.47 14.75 22.71
CA LEU A 137 6.85 13.55 23.28
C LEU A 137 6.93 12.36 22.32
N ILE A 138 6.75 12.60 21.02
CA ILE A 138 6.91 11.58 19.98
C ILE A 138 8.35 11.05 19.97
N THR A 139 9.34 11.92 20.09
CA THR A 139 10.76 11.52 20.15
C THR A 139 11.02 10.62 21.36
N LEU A 140 10.42 10.92 22.51
CA LEU A 140 10.51 10.07 23.69
C LEU A 140 9.90 8.68 23.45
N VAL A 141 8.72 8.62 22.84
CA VAL A 141 8.05 7.34 22.49
C VAL A 141 8.91 6.53 21.52
N HIS A 142 9.45 7.16 20.46
CA HIS A 142 10.36 6.47 19.53
C HIS A 142 11.62 5.96 20.23
N LEU A 143 12.20 6.71 21.17
CA LEU A 143 13.37 6.28 21.93
C LEU A 143 13.05 5.02 22.75
N LEU A 144 11.89 4.98 23.39
CA LEU A 144 11.43 3.82 24.17
C LEU A 144 11.13 2.59 23.29
N ASN A 145 10.63 2.82 22.09
CA ASN A 145 10.27 1.74 21.16
C ASN A 145 11.45 1.26 20.29
N ARG A 146 12.56 2.00 20.24
CA ARG A 146 13.74 1.67 19.42
C ARG A 146 14.28 0.25 19.61
N PRO A 147 14.28 -0.36 20.82
CA PRO A 147 14.72 -1.74 21.00
C PRO A 147 13.84 -2.79 20.28
N PHE A 148 12.61 -2.43 19.93
CA PHE A 148 11.63 -3.30 19.27
C PHE A 148 11.48 -3.00 17.79
N ALA A 149 12.21 -1.99 17.25
CA ALA A 149 12.18 -1.65 15.84
C ALA A 149 12.85 -2.76 15.00
N VAL A 150 12.11 -3.36 14.10
CA VAL A 150 12.64 -4.32 13.13
C VAL A 150 13.24 -3.52 11.98
N ASN A 151 14.54 -3.70 11.73
CA ASN A 151 15.21 -3.12 10.57
C ASN A 151 14.99 -4.08 9.38
N GLU A 152 14.00 -3.81 8.56
CA GLU A 152 13.84 -4.51 7.28
C GLU A 152 14.98 -4.11 6.33
N THR A 153 15.58 -5.11 5.69
CA THR A 153 16.59 -4.87 4.67
C THR A 153 15.94 -4.41 3.37
N LYS A 154 16.70 -3.68 2.52
CA LYS A 154 16.19 -3.25 1.19
C LYS A 154 15.76 -4.43 0.31
N GLU A 155 16.38 -5.58 0.49
CA GLU A 155 16.07 -6.80 -0.24
C GLU A 155 14.71 -7.37 0.20
N GLU A 156 14.45 -7.45 1.51
CA GLU A 156 13.15 -7.88 2.07
C GLU A 156 12.00 -6.96 1.63
N ILE A 157 12.22 -5.64 1.61
CA ILE A 157 11.24 -4.67 1.13
C ILE A 157 10.94 -4.90 -0.37
N THR A 158 11.97 -5.14 -1.19
CA THR A 158 11.79 -5.36 -2.63
C THR A 158 11.03 -6.64 -2.89
N GLU A 159 11.35 -7.74 -2.23
CA GLU A 159 10.68 -9.03 -2.36
C GLU A 159 9.22 -8.95 -1.90
N SER A 160 8.96 -8.23 -0.81
CA SER A 160 7.60 -7.95 -0.31
C SER A 160 6.75 -7.21 -1.34
N VAL A 161 7.28 -6.15 -1.97
CA VAL A 161 6.58 -5.37 -2.99
C VAL A 161 6.28 -6.21 -4.25
N LEU A 162 7.22 -7.04 -4.70
CA LEU A 162 7.00 -7.92 -5.85
C LEU A 162 5.91 -8.97 -5.58
N THR A 163 5.89 -9.51 -4.37
CA THR A 163 4.85 -10.44 -3.91
C THR A 163 3.48 -9.77 -3.86
N GLU A 164 3.41 -8.50 -3.39
CA GLU A 164 2.18 -7.73 -3.34
C GLU A 164 1.62 -7.46 -4.74
N ILE A 165 2.46 -7.13 -5.73
CA ILE A 165 2.03 -6.97 -7.12
C ILE A 165 1.38 -8.26 -7.65
N GLY A 166 1.98 -9.41 -7.37
CA GLY A 166 1.44 -10.69 -7.74
C GLY A 166 0.07 -10.98 -7.10
N ALA A 167 -0.06 -10.68 -5.80
CA ALA A 167 -1.31 -10.83 -5.06
C ALA A 167 -2.42 -9.91 -5.59
N LEU A 168 -2.10 -8.65 -5.88
CA LEU A 168 -3.04 -7.69 -6.48
C LEU A 168 -3.52 -8.13 -7.87
N ALA A 169 -2.62 -8.67 -8.71
CA ALA A 169 -2.98 -9.22 -10.00
C ALA A 169 -3.93 -10.42 -9.86
N ALA A 170 -3.69 -11.32 -8.90
CA ALA A 170 -4.58 -12.45 -8.62
C ALA A 170 -5.98 -12.00 -8.15
N ILE A 171 -6.05 -10.96 -7.30
CA ILE A 171 -7.33 -10.37 -6.86
C ILE A 171 -8.09 -9.76 -8.05
N ALA A 172 -7.39 -9.01 -8.92
CA ALA A 172 -8.00 -8.41 -10.11
C ALA A 172 -8.57 -9.48 -11.07
N ARG A 173 -7.88 -10.61 -11.22
CA ARG A 173 -8.38 -11.76 -11.98
C ARG A 173 -9.61 -12.38 -11.35
N ARG A 174 -9.60 -12.63 -10.02
CA ARG A 174 -10.79 -13.17 -9.31
C ARG A 174 -12.02 -12.27 -9.50
N LYS A 175 -11.82 -10.96 -9.53
CA LYS A 175 -12.87 -9.97 -9.82
C LYS A 175 -13.22 -9.86 -11.31
N LYS A 176 -12.63 -10.69 -12.17
CA LYS A 176 -12.82 -10.68 -13.63
C LYS A 176 -12.45 -9.33 -14.30
N GLN A 177 -11.55 -8.56 -13.70
CA GLN A 177 -11.08 -7.27 -14.22
C GLN A 177 -9.93 -7.45 -15.23
N ILE A 178 -9.18 -8.56 -15.12
CA ILE A 178 -8.09 -8.92 -16.03
C ILE A 178 -8.19 -10.39 -16.43
N SER A 179 -7.57 -10.73 -17.57
CA SER A 179 -7.46 -12.11 -18.07
C SER A 179 -6.35 -12.89 -17.35
N SER A 180 -6.33 -14.23 -17.53
CA SER A 180 -5.25 -15.08 -17.04
C SER A 180 -3.89 -14.71 -17.63
N THR A 181 -3.85 -14.34 -18.92
CA THR A 181 -2.62 -13.92 -19.59
C THR A 181 -2.09 -12.61 -19.03
N GLN A 182 -2.98 -11.64 -18.75
CA GLN A 182 -2.59 -10.36 -18.13
C GLN A 182 -2.05 -10.57 -16.71
N GLU A 183 -2.68 -11.44 -15.91
CA GLU A 183 -2.16 -11.81 -14.59
C GLU A 183 -0.74 -12.40 -14.69
N GLN A 184 -0.52 -13.35 -15.62
CA GLN A 184 0.80 -13.97 -15.80
C GLN A 184 1.86 -12.95 -16.23
N ILE A 185 1.52 -12.02 -17.13
CA ILE A 185 2.43 -10.94 -17.53
C ILE A 185 2.80 -10.08 -16.31
N LEU A 186 1.81 -9.62 -15.53
CA LEU A 186 2.07 -8.79 -14.34
C LEU A 186 2.92 -9.51 -13.30
N ARG A 187 2.69 -10.81 -13.07
CA ARG A 187 3.47 -11.62 -12.12
C ARG A 187 4.90 -11.87 -12.58
N ASN A 188 5.13 -12.03 -13.89
CA ASN A 188 6.45 -12.40 -14.41
C ASN A 188 7.32 -11.20 -14.79
N THR A 189 6.71 -10.04 -15.06
CA THR A 189 7.43 -8.83 -15.47
C THR A 189 8.54 -8.40 -14.49
N PRO A 190 8.34 -8.40 -13.16
CA PRO A 190 9.40 -8.02 -12.21
C PRO A 190 10.66 -8.89 -12.31
N PHE A 191 10.50 -10.18 -12.63
CA PHE A 191 11.59 -11.15 -12.71
C PHE A 191 12.32 -11.16 -14.06
N LEU A 192 11.89 -10.33 -15.02
CA LEU A 192 12.56 -10.26 -16.34
C LEU A 192 14.00 -9.76 -16.24
N LYS A 193 14.30 -8.88 -15.28
CA LYS A 193 15.64 -8.34 -15.07
C LYS A 193 16.65 -9.41 -14.61
N GLU A 194 16.18 -10.44 -13.93
CA GLU A 194 17.01 -11.52 -13.39
C GLU A 194 17.21 -12.67 -14.38
N ARG A 195 16.40 -12.70 -15.45
CA ARG A 195 16.51 -13.77 -16.46
C ARG A 195 17.73 -13.55 -17.36
N THR A 196 18.59 -14.55 -17.40
CA THR A 196 19.71 -14.59 -18.35
C THR A 196 19.22 -14.99 -19.74
N ILE A 197 19.94 -14.54 -20.78
CA ILE A 197 19.68 -14.97 -22.17
C ILE A 197 19.81 -16.50 -22.27
N GLU A 198 20.73 -17.10 -21.54
CA GLU A 198 20.94 -18.55 -21.48
C GLU A 198 19.68 -19.31 -21.06
N SER A 199 18.89 -18.77 -20.13
CA SER A 199 17.63 -19.40 -19.69
C SER A 199 16.50 -19.37 -20.74
N LEU A 200 16.63 -18.52 -21.75
CA LEU A 200 15.63 -18.30 -22.81
C LEU A 200 16.05 -18.85 -24.16
N MET A 201 17.35 -19.05 -24.37
CA MET A 201 17.84 -19.53 -25.66
C MET A 201 17.55 -21.02 -25.88
N GLN A 202 17.31 -21.37 -27.13
CA GLN A 202 17.17 -22.77 -27.50
C GLN A 202 18.57 -23.37 -27.80
N PRO A 203 18.80 -24.61 -27.37
CA PRO A 203 20.05 -25.30 -27.69
C PRO A 203 20.16 -25.45 -29.22
N LEU A 204 21.37 -25.30 -29.76
CA LEU A 204 21.64 -25.33 -31.21
C LEU A 204 21.15 -26.64 -31.87
N SER A 205 21.10 -27.74 -31.13
CA SER A 205 20.55 -29.04 -31.59
C SER A 205 19.08 -28.96 -32.02
N ARG A 206 18.30 -28.02 -31.45
CA ARG A 206 16.88 -27.77 -31.77
C ARG A 206 16.67 -26.69 -32.81
N VAL A 207 17.71 -25.91 -33.11
CA VAL A 207 17.61 -24.82 -34.10
C VAL A 207 17.68 -25.38 -35.50
N SER A 208 16.75 -24.98 -36.37
CA SER A 208 16.79 -25.34 -37.79
C SER A 208 17.78 -24.46 -38.52
N VAL A 209 18.96 -24.98 -38.83
CA VAL A 209 20.02 -24.28 -39.59
C VAL A 209 19.99 -24.65 -41.05
N ILE A 210 20.43 -23.74 -41.95
CA ILE A 210 20.53 -23.94 -43.38
C ILE A 210 22.01 -23.96 -43.76
N PRO A 211 22.54 -25.06 -44.34
CA PRO A 211 23.90 -25.07 -44.88
C PRO A 211 24.04 -24.14 -46.07
N GLU A 212 25.22 -23.48 -46.19
CA GLU A 212 25.51 -22.54 -47.29
C GLU A 212 25.46 -23.13 -48.70
N ASN A 213 25.68 -24.44 -48.80
CA ASN A 213 25.69 -25.16 -50.07
C ASN A 213 24.30 -25.63 -50.54
N TYR A 214 23.21 -25.32 -49.80
CA TYR A 214 21.86 -25.70 -50.22
C TYR A 214 21.44 -24.89 -51.45
N SER A 215 20.84 -25.58 -52.42
CA SER A 215 20.13 -24.96 -53.54
C SER A 215 18.86 -24.24 -53.04
N ARG A 216 18.33 -23.30 -53.85
CA ARG A 216 17.07 -22.61 -53.54
C ARG A 216 15.91 -23.57 -53.28
N GLY A 217 15.85 -24.69 -54.05
CA GLY A 217 14.81 -25.72 -53.89
C GLY A 217 14.86 -26.40 -52.52
N GLU A 218 16.06 -26.82 -52.10
CA GLU A 218 16.29 -27.45 -50.78
C GLU A 218 16.00 -26.51 -49.62
N VAL A 219 16.35 -25.21 -49.74
CA VAL A 219 16.02 -24.18 -48.79
C VAL A 219 14.51 -24.04 -48.62
N LEU A 220 13.78 -23.95 -49.75
CA LEU A 220 12.31 -23.82 -49.74
C LEU A 220 11.63 -25.04 -49.12
N GLU A 221 12.13 -26.25 -49.40
CA GLU A 221 11.61 -27.49 -48.85
C GLU A 221 11.83 -27.51 -47.32
N LYS A 222 13.00 -27.14 -46.86
CA LYS A 222 13.32 -27.06 -45.42
C LYS A 222 12.47 -26.05 -44.67
N ILE A 223 12.20 -24.90 -45.27
CA ILE A 223 11.32 -23.86 -44.70
C ILE A 223 9.88 -24.33 -44.62
N ARG A 224 9.37 -25.04 -45.65
CA ARG A 224 8.03 -25.61 -45.64
C ARG A 224 7.82 -26.62 -44.51
N GLY A 225 8.87 -27.41 -44.17
CA GLY A 225 8.85 -28.39 -43.09
C GLY A 225 8.94 -27.78 -41.68
N ASN A 226 9.50 -26.57 -41.56
CA ASN A 226 9.72 -25.90 -40.26
C ASN A 226 9.51 -24.40 -40.45
N LEU A 227 8.32 -23.88 -40.17
CA LEU A 227 7.96 -22.48 -40.37
C LEU A 227 8.56 -21.55 -39.32
N HIS A 228 9.73 -21.00 -39.64
CA HIS A 228 10.38 -19.95 -38.87
C HIS A 228 10.58 -18.69 -39.70
N SER A 229 10.64 -17.52 -39.09
CA SER A 229 10.88 -16.26 -39.79
C SER A 229 12.35 -16.04 -40.15
N ARG A 230 13.28 -16.68 -39.42
CA ARG A 230 14.72 -16.54 -39.57
C ARG A 230 15.40 -17.89 -39.41
N TYR A 231 16.38 -18.17 -40.27
CA TYR A 231 17.17 -19.37 -40.24
C TYR A 231 18.66 -19.02 -40.19
N PRO A 232 19.41 -19.46 -39.18
CA PRO A 232 20.86 -19.34 -39.21
C PRO A 232 21.41 -20.13 -40.39
N VAL A 233 22.37 -19.52 -41.10
CA VAL A 233 23.11 -20.16 -42.20
C VAL A 233 24.45 -20.62 -41.63
N CYS A 234 24.79 -21.91 -41.82
CA CYS A 234 26.03 -22.48 -41.37
C CYS A 234 26.92 -22.90 -42.53
N ARG A 235 28.22 -23.00 -42.26
CA ARG A 235 29.20 -23.55 -43.24
C ARG A 235 28.88 -25.01 -43.49
N ALA A 236 29.09 -25.45 -44.73
CA ALA A 236 28.82 -26.83 -45.10
C ALA A 236 29.61 -27.83 -44.24
N GLY A 237 28.90 -28.75 -43.61
CA GLY A 237 29.48 -29.78 -42.74
C GLY A 237 29.68 -29.35 -41.27
N ASP A 238 29.51 -28.06 -40.90
CA ASP A 238 29.65 -27.60 -39.49
C ASP A 238 28.45 -26.72 -39.05
N ARG A 239 27.57 -27.31 -38.26
CA ARG A 239 26.39 -26.61 -37.73
C ARG A 239 26.76 -25.49 -36.72
N HIS A 240 27.96 -25.51 -36.15
CA HIS A 240 28.38 -24.52 -35.17
C HIS A 240 28.98 -23.27 -35.83
N ALA A 241 29.49 -23.42 -37.07
CA ALA A 241 30.06 -22.31 -37.83
C ALA A 241 28.95 -21.48 -38.51
N ILE A 242 28.23 -20.67 -37.74
CA ILE A 242 27.19 -19.77 -38.26
C ILE A 242 27.82 -18.61 -38.98
N ILE A 243 27.52 -18.44 -40.29
CA ILE A 243 28.06 -17.42 -41.18
C ILE A 243 27.05 -16.31 -41.51
N GLY A 244 25.78 -16.53 -41.24
CA GLY A 244 24.73 -15.54 -41.54
C GLY A 244 23.36 -15.94 -41.06
N CYS A 245 22.38 -15.17 -41.45
CA CYS A 245 20.97 -15.41 -41.15
C CYS A 245 20.12 -15.15 -42.43
N LEU A 246 19.34 -16.14 -42.82
CA LEU A 246 18.38 -16.02 -43.90
C LEU A 246 16.99 -15.67 -43.36
N MET A 247 16.37 -14.65 -43.89
CA MET A 247 14.99 -14.32 -43.56
C MET A 247 14.04 -15.01 -44.57
N ALA A 248 13.06 -15.76 -44.07
CA ALA A 248 12.11 -16.48 -44.92
C ALA A 248 11.31 -15.57 -45.85
N LYS A 249 11.15 -14.29 -45.52
CA LYS A 249 10.46 -13.30 -46.36
C LYS A 249 11.24 -12.85 -47.59
N ASP A 250 12.57 -13.09 -47.61
CA ASP A 250 13.47 -12.62 -48.68
C ASP A 250 13.69 -13.71 -49.79
N LEU A 251 12.96 -14.83 -49.68
CA LEU A 251 12.99 -15.95 -50.64
C LEU A 251 11.84 -15.91 -51.61
#